data_c7ef1416b7e492039147db7e7cea0163
#
_entry.id   c7ef1416b7e492039147db7e7cea0163
#
_cell.length_a   1.000
_cell.length_b   1.000
_cell.length_c   1.000
_cell.angle_alpha   90.00
_cell.angle_beta   90.00
_cell.angle_gamma   90.00
#
_symmetry.space_group_name_H-M   'P 1'
#
loop_
_entity.id
_entity.type
_entity.pdbx_description
1 polymer ?
#
loop_
_entity_poly.entity_id
_entity_poly.type
_entity_poly.pdbx_seq_one_letter_code
_entity_poly.pdbx_strand_id
1 'polypeptide(L)'
;MILIDANLLLYAYDPGAAEHERSKAWLEATLSGSQLVRFAWVTVWAFLRISTNARVFEHPLTMEEAADAVDAWLSQPVASTLDPGERHRTVLRGLMREG
;
A
#
# COMPACT_ATOMS: atom_id res chain seq x y z
N MET A 1 13.51 -8.36 -3.48
CA MET A 1 12.10 -8.17 -3.08
C MET A 1 11.92 -6.77 -2.52
N ILE A 2 10.87 -6.11 -2.94
CA ILE A 2 10.54 -4.76 -2.47
C ILE A 2 9.29 -4.84 -1.61
N LEU A 3 9.35 -4.25 -0.42
CA LEU A 3 8.20 -4.13 0.48
C LEU A 3 7.72 -2.67 0.46
N ILE A 4 6.45 -2.47 0.13
CA ILE A 4 5.89 -1.13 -0.05
C ILE A 4 5.42 -0.55 1.28
N ASP A 5 5.77 0.70 1.54
CA ASP A 5 5.33 1.45 2.72
C ASP A 5 3.97 2.11 2.45
N ALA A 6 3.12 2.15 3.48
CA ALA A 6 1.79 2.76 3.40
C ALA A 6 1.85 4.24 3.04
N ASN A 7 2.81 4.99 3.58
CA ASN A 7 2.95 6.42 3.29
C ASN A 7 3.20 6.68 1.82
N LEU A 8 4.02 5.85 1.17
CA LEU A 8 4.28 5.98 -0.25
C LEU A 8 3.01 5.79 -1.06
N LEU A 9 2.18 4.82 -0.70
CA LEU A 9 0.91 4.58 -1.36
C LEU A 9 -0.04 5.76 -1.19
N LEU A 10 -0.10 6.31 0.02
CA LEU A 10 -0.96 7.46 0.29
C LEU A 10 -0.52 8.67 -0.53
N TYR A 11 0.78 8.95 -0.60
CA TYR A 11 1.29 10.06 -1.42
C TYR A 11 1.00 9.85 -2.91
N ALA A 12 1.09 8.62 -3.39
CA ALA A 12 0.86 8.30 -4.80
C ALA A 12 -0.59 8.59 -5.23
N TYR A 13 -1.53 8.63 -4.28
CA TYR A 13 -2.94 8.86 -4.55
C TYR A 13 -3.46 10.17 -3.97
N ASP A 14 -2.57 11.04 -3.45
CA ASP A 14 -2.95 12.35 -2.91
C ASP A 14 -2.32 13.47 -3.74
N PRO A 15 -3.06 14.04 -4.71
CA PRO A 15 -2.52 15.13 -5.55
C PRO A 15 -2.09 16.36 -4.77
N GLY A 16 -2.57 16.54 -3.55
CA GLY A 16 -2.19 17.65 -2.69
C GLY A 16 -0.87 17.46 -1.97
N ALA A 17 -0.31 16.26 -1.97
CA ALA A 17 0.95 15.98 -1.30
C ALA A 17 2.14 16.45 -2.13
N ALA A 18 3.15 17.02 -1.47
CA ALA A 18 4.38 17.46 -2.13
C ALA A 18 5.10 16.29 -2.81
N GLU A 19 4.97 15.08 -2.27
CA GLU A 19 5.62 13.87 -2.75
C GLU A 19 4.81 13.13 -3.83
N HIS A 20 3.64 13.66 -4.20
CA HIS A 20 2.69 12.95 -5.08
C HIS A 20 3.32 12.47 -6.38
N GLU A 21 3.89 13.37 -7.17
CA GLU A 21 4.44 13.05 -8.49
C GLU A 21 5.56 12.02 -8.40
N ARG A 22 6.44 12.18 -7.43
CA ARG A 22 7.57 11.29 -7.21
C ARG A 22 7.14 9.91 -6.77
N SER A 23 6.20 9.85 -5.82
CA SER A 23 5.68 8.59 -5.29
C SER A 23 4.89 7.83 -6.35
N LYS A 24 4.08 8.53 -7.12
CA LYS A 24 3.30 7.95 -8.21
C LYS A 24 4.21 7.36 -9.28
N ALA A 25 5.21 8.13 -9.72
CA ALA A 25 6.17 7.68 -10.73
C ALA A 25 6.97 6.47 -10.25
N TRP A 26 7.41 6.50 -9.00
CA TRP A 26 8.14 5.38 -8.41
C TRP A 26 7.29 4.11 -8.34
N LEU A 27 6.04 4.25 -7.92
CA LEU A 27 5.12 3.11 -7.80
C LEU A 27 4.85 2.48 -9.17
N GLU A 28 4.57 3.31 -10.18
CA GLU A 28 4.33 2.84 -11.55
C GLU A 28 5.55 2.12 -12.10
N ALA A 29 6.74 2.69 -11.93
CA ALA A 29 7.99 2.09 -12.40
C ALA A 29 8.26 0.76 -11.68
N THR A 30 8.04 0.71 -10.38
CA THR A 30 8.30 -0.49 -9.58
C THR A 30 7.35 -1.62 -9.95
N LEU A 31 6.07 -1.33 -10.14
CA LEU A 31 5.07 -2.34 -10.50
C LEU A 31 5.23 -2.84 -11.94
N SER A 32 5.82 -2.03 -12.82
CA SER A 32 6.12 -2.45 -14.19
C SER A 32 7.50 -3.09 -14.33
N GLY A 33 8.28 -3.14 -13.26
CA GLY A 33 9.63 -3.70 -13.26
C GLY A 33 9.66 -5.21 -13.15
N SER A 34 10.84 -5.75 -12.88
CA SER A 34 11.07 -7.19 -12.80
C SER A 34 11.34 -7.71 -11.40
N GLN A 35 11.48 -6.83 -10.41
CA GLN A 35 11.66 -7.24 -9.02
C GLN A 35 10.33 -7.58 -8.37
N LEU A 36 10.32 -8.61 -7.55
CA LEU A 36 9.14 -8.98 -6.78
C LEU A 36 8.76 -7.88 -5.80
N VAL A 37 7.47 -7.53 -5.80
CA VAL A 37 6.91 -6.49 -4.94
C VAL A 37 5.92 -7.15 -3.99
N ARG A 38 6.07 -6.89 -2.71
CA ARG A 38 5.19 -7.44 -1.68
C ARG A 38 4.45 -6.32 -0.96
N PHE A 39 3.15 -6.53 -0.81
CA PHE A 39 2.29 -5.65 -0.02
C PHE A 39 1.94 -6.38 1.27
N ALA A 40 2.40 -5.87 2.40
CA ALA A 40 2.00 -6.43 3.69
C ALA A 40 0.50 -6.20 3.88
N TRP A 41 -0.18 -7.18 4.45
CA TRP A 41 -1.62 -7.09 4.71
C TRP A 41 -1.98 -5.82 5.49
N VAL A 42 -1.20 -5.50 6.52
CA VAL A 42 -1.44 -4.32 7.35
C VAL A 42 -1.26 -3.01 6.56
N THR A 43 -0.37 -3.01 5.56
CA THR A 43 -0.15 -1.85 4.69
C THR A 43 -1.36 -1.61 3.79
N VAL A 44 -1.89 -2.65 3.18
CA VAL A 44 -3.09 -2.57 2.34
C VAL A 44 -4.28 -2.08 3.17
N TRP A 45 -4.45 -2.65 4.35
CA TRP A 45 -5.51 -2.26 5.27
C TRP A 45 -5.38 -0.78 5.68
N ALA A 46 -4.18 -0.33 6.01
CA ALA A 46 -3.91 1.06 6.37
C ALA A 46 -4.25 2.00 5.21
N PHE A 47 -3.86 1.65 3.99
CA PHE A 47 -4.19 2.44 2.81
C PHE A 47 -5.70 2.57 2.63
N LEU A 48 -6.44 1.46 2.68
CA LEU A 48 -7.89 1.48 2.52
C LEU A 48 -8.57 2.36 3.56
N ARG A 49 -8.11 2.28 4.80
CA ARG A 49 -8.71 3.01 5.91
C ARG A 49 -8.37 4.50 5.88
N ILE A 50 -7.11 4.83 5.64
CA ILE A 50 -6.64 6.22 5.71
C ILE A 50 -7.01 7.00 4.46
N SER A 51 -6.86 6.41 3.27
CA SER A 51 -7.14 7.11 2.00
C SER A 51 -8.61 7.51 1.84
N THR A 52 -9.51 6.83 2.55
CA THR A 52 -10.94 7.10 2.51
C THR A 52 -11.42 7.99 3.66
N ASN A 53 -10.52 8.45 4.52
CA ASN A 53 -10.86 9.20 5.72
C ASN A 53 -10.92 10.71 5.44
N ALA A 54 -12.12 11.28 5.51
CA ALA A 54 -12.38 12.70 5.30
C ALA A 54 -11.70 13.61 6.33
N ARG A 55 -11.31 13.07 7.48
CA ARG A 55 -10.60 13.84 8.51
C ARG A 55 -9.12 14.01 8.18
N VAL A 56 -8.59 13.13 7.32
CA VAL A 56 -7.18 13.15 6.93
C VAL A 56 -6.98 13.91 5.62
N PHE A 57 -7.87 13.69 4.66
CA PHE A 57 -7.75 14.26 3.32
C PHE A 57 -8.92 15.19 3.00
N GLU A 58 -8.60 16.29 2.34
CA GLU A 58 -9.62 17.22 1.85
C GLU A 58 -10.49 16.56 0.77
N HIS A 59 -9.87 15.74 -0.08
CA HIS A 59 -10.54 14.99 -1.14
C HIS A 59 -10.23 13.50 -1.00
N PRO A 60 -10.85 12.82 -0.02
CA PRO A 60 -10.55 11.40 0.17
C PRO A 60 -11.07 10.55 -0.97
N LEU A 61 -10.44 9.38 -1.16
CA LEU A 61 -10.95 8.38 -2.10
C LEU A 61 -12.26 7.80 -1.55
N THR A 62 -13.14 7.39 -2.45
CA THR A 62 -14.25 6.53 -2.04
C THR A 62 -13.68 5.14 -1.73
N MET A 63 -14.42 4.31 -1.00
CA MET A 63 -14.00 2.94 -0.73
C MET A 63 -13.84 2.16 -2.03
N GLU A 64 -14.70 2.39 -3.01
CA GLU A 64 -14.61 1.76 -4.32
C GLU A 64 -13.33 2.15 -5.06
N GLU A 65 -12.99 3.44 -5.06
CA GLU A 65 -11.76 3.93 -5.67
C GLU A 65 -10.52 3.33 -5.00
N ALA A 66 -10.53 3.27 -3.67
CA ALA A 66 -9.42 2.69 -2.91
C ALA A 66 -9.28 1.19 -3.20
N ALA A 67 -10.39 0.46 -3.26
CA ALA A 67 -10.38 -0.97 -3.58
C ALA A 67 -9.89 -1.21 -5.01
N ASP A 68 -10.30 -0.37 -5.96
CA ASP A 68 -9.83 -0.45 -7.34
C ASP A 68 -8.33 -0.22 -7.44
N ALA A 69 -7.78 0.69 -6.65
CA ALA A 69 -6.34 0.92 -6.60
C ALA A 69 -5.60 -0.33 -6.13
N VAL A 70 -6.07 -0.95 -5.05
CA VAL A 70 -5.48 -2.19 -4.52
C VAL A 70 -5.54 -3.31 -5.58
N ASP A 71 -6.67 -3.47 -6.24
CA ASP A 71 -6.83 -4.46 -7.29
C ASP A 71 -5.86 -4.22 -8.44
N ALA A 72 -5.65 -2.97 -8.81
CA ALA A 72 -4.72 -2.60 -9.87
C ALA A 72 -3.28 -2.99 -9.51
N TRP A 73 -2.85 -2.73 -8.26
CA TRP A 73 -1.51 -3.13 -7.82
C TRP A 73 -1.34 -4.64 -7.85
N LEU A 74 -2.29 -5.35 -7.27
CA LEU A 74 -2.20 -6.81 -7.12
C LEU A 74 -2.40 -7.57 -8.42
N SER A 75 -2.92 -6.91 -9.46
CA SER A 75 -3.03 -7.51 -10.79
C SER A 75 -1.72 -7.49 -11.57
N GLN A 76 -0.71 -6.75 -11.11
CA GLN A 76 0.60 -6.71 -11.75
C GLN A 76 1.35 -8.01 -11.50
N PRO A 77 2.04 -8.56 -12.53
CA PRO A 77 2.72 -9.87 -12.38
C PRO A 77 3.73 -9.96 -11.25
N VAL A 78 4.40 -8.85 -10.94
CA VAL A 78 5.44 -8.83 -9.88
C VAL A 78 4.87 -8.65 -8.49
N ALA A 79 3.59 -8.30 -8.34
CA ALA A 79 2.98 -7.95 -7.07
C ALA A 79 2.30 -9.14 -6.41
N SER A 80 2.42 -9.22 -5.08
CA SER A 80 1.69 -10.18 -4.28
C SER A 80 1.54 -9.65 -2.86
N THR A 81 0.60 -10.22 -2.11
CA THR A 81 0.46 -9.91 -0.70
C THR A 81 1.29 -10.90 0.12
N LEU A 82 1.68 -10.47 1.31
CA LEU A 82 2.17 -11.39 2.32
C LEU A 82 0.93 -12.02 2.95
N ASP A 83 0.77 -13.33 2.74
CA ASP A 83 -0.40 -14.04 3.24
C ASP A 83 -0.46 -13.99 4.77
N PRO A 84 -1.65 -13.87 5.35
CA PRO A 84 -1.84 -13.93 6.79
C PRO A 84 -1.76 -15.38 7.29
N GLY A 85 -0.74 -16.13 6.85
CA GLY A 85 -0.49 -17.50 7.30
C GLY A 85 0.28 -17.51 8.60
N GLU A 86 0.77 -18.70 8.96
CA GLU A 86 1.50 -18.90 10.20
C GLU A 86 2.72 -18.00 10.33
N ARG A 87 3.47 -17.84 9.25
CA ARG A 87 4.64 -16.97 9.20
C ARG A 87 4.26 -15.51 9.46
N HIS A 88 3.15 -15.07 8.89
CA HIS A 88 2.65 -13.73 9.09
C HIS A 88 2.29 -13.49 10.57
N ARG A 89 1.63 -14.46 11.19
CA ARG A 89 1.29 -14.38 12.61
C ARG A 89 2.53 -14.33 13.49
N THR A 90 3.57 -15.05 13.13
CA THR A 90 4.84 -15.03 13.86
C THR A 90 5.48 -13.66 13.81
N VAL A 91 5.48 -13.01 12.65
CA VAL A 91 6.01 -11.65 12.48
C VAL A 91 5.20 -10.65 13.31
N LEU A 92 3.86 -10.72 13.25
CA LEU A 92 3.01 -9.83 14.04
C LEU A 92 3.23 -10.00 15.54
N ARG A 93 3.37 -11.23 16.01
CA ARG A 93 3.66 -11.49 17.42
C ARG A 93 5.00 -10.89 17.85
N GLY A 94 6.00 -11.01 17.00
CA GLY A 94 7.31 -10.40 17.25
C GLY A 94 7.22 -8.90 17.41
N LEU A 95 6.50 -8.23 16.51
CA LEU A 95 6.28 -6.78 16.57
C LEU A 95 5.50 -6.38 17.83
N MET A 96 4.51 -7.15 18.20
CA MET A 96 3.71 -6.87 19.40
C MET A 96 4.53 -7.02 20.68
N ARG A 97 5.45 -7.98 20.72
CA ARG A 97 6.34 -8.17 21.88
C ARG A 97 7.35 -7.06 22.02
N GLU A 98 7.86 -6.56 20.91
CA GLU A 98 8.87 -5.50 20.87
C GLU A 98 8.24 -4.12 21.05
N GLY A 99 6.99 -3.98 20.69
CA GLY A 99 6.25 -2.74 20.83
C GLY A 99 5.74 -2.54 22.23
#